data_de7a123993f9df4f09fcbde97b121d58
#
_entry.id   de7a123993f9df4f09fcbde97b121d58
#
_cell.length_a   1.000
_cell.length_b   1.000
_cell.length_c   1.000
_cell.angle_alpha   90.00
_cell.angle_beta   90.00
_cell.angle_gamma   90.00
#
_symmetry.space_group_name_H-M   'P 1'
#
loop_
_entity.id
_entity.type
_entity.pdbx_description
1 polymer ?
#
loop_
_entity_poly.entity_id
_entity_poly.type
_entity_poly.pdbx_seq_one_letter_code
_entity_poly.pdbx_strand_id
1 'polypeptide(L)'
;MASQNITQMIADAAAAAGVDPQLAINVAVAESALNQNARSSAGAIGVFQLMPATAASLGVDPTDLQQNITGGVTYLSQMLAMFNGDEASALAAYNWGPGNVATAQSKYGATWLSYAPAETQAYVSKILGGQQFTSTFAPLAPVAAAADSVLDSAQSFISNATSAAGGTLFGLSPQQFALLAGAGILAYFVLSELLD
;
A
#
# COMPACT_ATOMS: atom_id res chain seq x y z
N MET A 1 1.36 -3.94 -41.37
CA MET A 1 1.81 -3.97 -39.97
C MET A 1 0.55 -3.93 -39.13
N ALA A 2 0.34 -4.93 -38.26
CA ALA A 2 -0.81 -4.93 -37.36
C ALA A 2 -0.70 -3.74 -36.41
N SER A 3 -1.76 -2.94 -36.30
CA SER A 3 -1.87 -1.86 -35.31
C SER A 3 -1.78 -2.52 -33.94
N GLN A 4 -0.68 -2.31 -33.20
CA GLN A 4 -0.60 -2.75 -31.82
C GLN A 4 -1.66 -2.01 -31.02
N ASN A 5 -2.44 -2.75 -30.24
CA ASN A 5 -3.40 -2.16 -29.33
C ASN A 5 -2.61 -1.44 -28.21
N ILE A 6 -3.05 -0.23 -27.83
CA ILE A 6 -2.42 0.55 -26.74
C ILE A 6 -2.24 -0.27 -25.47
N THR A 7 -3.22 -1.11 -25.14
CA THR A 7 -3.14 -2.02 -23.99
C THR A 7 -1.96 -2.98 -24.08
N GLN A 8 -1.68 -3.53 -25.28
CA GLN A 8 -0.53 -4.43 -25.46
C GLN A 8 0.79 -3.66 -25.34
N MET A 9 0.86 -2.46 -25.91
CA MET A 9 2.07 -1.60 -25.78
C MET A 9 2.36 -1.26 -24.32
N ILE A 10 1.32 -0.99 -23.51
CA ILE A 10 1.46 -0.75 -22.08
C ILE A 10 1.95 -2.02 -21.38
N ALA A 11 1.36 -3.18 -21.68
CA ALA A 11 1.74 -4.44 -21.06
C ALA A 11 3.20 -4.80 -21.35
N ASP A 12 3.65 -4.61 -22.60
CA ASP A 12 5.03 -4.88 -23.02
C ASP A 12 6.03 -3.93 -22.30
N ALA A 13 5.68 -2.64 -22.21
CA ALA A 13 6.48 -1.65 -21.49
C ALA A 13 6.55 -1.93 -19.98
N ALA A 14 5.43 -2.32 -19.38
CA ALA A 14 5.35 -2.66 -17.97
C ALA A 14 6.20 -3.90 -17.63
N ALA A 15 6.08 -4.96 -18.44
CA ALA A 15 6.89 -6.16 -18.28
C ALA A 15 8.40 -5.85 -18.38
N ALA A 16 8.80 -5.01 -19.33
CA ALA A 16 10.18 -4.57 -19.49
C ALA A 16 10.71 -3.75 -18.30
N ALA A 17 9.84 -3.00 -17.62
CA ALA A 17 10.16 -2.18 -16.45
C ALA A 17 9.98 -2.90 -15.11
N GLY A 18 9.58 -4.18 -15.10
CA GLY A 18 9.29 -4.94 -13.88
C GLY A 18 8.05 -4.46 -13.12
N VAL A 19 7.11 -3.83 -13.82
CA VAL A 19 5.82 -3.38 -13.28
C VAL A 19 4.74 -4.40 -13.65
N ASP A 20 3.78 -4.62 -12.75
CA ASP A 20 2.62 -5.43 -13.09
C ASP A 20 1.86 -4.82 -14.28
N PRO A 21 1.68 -5.56 -15.39
CA PRO A 21 1.03 -5.04 -16.60
C PRO A 21 -0.40 -4.56 -16.34
N GLN A 22 -1.14 -5.24 -15.46
CA GLN A 22 -2.51 -4.86 -15.16
C GLN A 22 -2.56 -3.56 -14.34
N LEU A 23 -1.64 -3.37 -13.41
CA LEU A 23 -1.51 -2.12 -12.67
C LEU A 23 -1.24 -0.96 -13.62
N ALA A 24 -0.28 -1.10 -14.55
CA ALA A 24 0.03 -0.05 -15.52
C ALA A 24 -1.15 0.27 -16.44
N ILE A 25 -1.90 -0.74 -16.89
CA ILE A 25 -3.12 -0.56 -17.69
C ILE A 25 -4.18 0.18 -16.88
N ASN A 26 -4.40 -0.19 -15.63
CA ASN A 26 -5.40 0.45 -14.76
C ASN A 26 -5.06 1.93 -14.50
N VAL A 27 -3.77 2.25 -14.33
CA VAL A 27 -3.29 3.65 -14.26
C VAL A 27 -3.64 4.40 -15.54
N ALA A 28 -3.28 3.88 -16.72
CA ALA A 28 -3.55 4.52 -17.99
C ALA A 28 -5.07 4.72 -18.27
N VAL A 29 -5.90 3.76 -17.87
CA VAL A 29 -7.36 3.87 -17.92
C VAL A 29 -7.87 4.95 -16.96
N ALA A 30 -7.32 5.02 -15.76
CA ALA A 30 -7.70 6.03 -14.76
C ALA A 30 -7.34 7.44 -15.23
N GLU A 31 -6.16 7.61 -15.86
CA GLU A 31 -5.61 8.89 -16.33
C GLU A 31 -6.35 9.47 -17.54
N SER A 32 -6.61 8.65 -18.55
CA SER A 32 -7.08 9.16 -19.84
C SER A 32 -8.12 8.30 -20.56
N ALA A 33 -8.52 7.17 -19.97
CA ALA A 33 -9.25 6.12 -20.68
C ALA A 33 -8.49 5.64 -21.95
N LEU A 34 -7.16 5.55 -21.89
CA LEU A 34 -6.26 5.17 -22.99
C LEU A 34 -6.24 6.17 -24.16
N ASN A 35 -6.54 7.44 -23.91
CA ASN A 35 -6.60 8.46 -24.95
C ASN A 35 -5.29 9.25 -25.03
N GLN A 36 -4.51 9.04 -26.12
CA GLN A 36 -3.26 9.78 -26.37
C GLN A 36 -3.48 11.27 -26.59
N ASN A 37 -4.66 11.67 -27.04
CA ASN A 37 -4.96 13.09 -27.30
C ASN A 37 -5.48 13.82 -26.04
N ALA A 38 -5.60 13.11 -24.90
CA ALA A 38 -6.06 13.72 -23.66
C ALA A 38 -5.10 14.84 -23.21
N ARG A 39 -5.70 15.94 -22.76
CA ARG A 39 -5.01 17.08 -22.15
C ARG A 39 -5.80 17.54 -20.94
N SER A 40 -5.15 17.65 -19.79
CA SER A 40 -5.78 18.21 -18.59
C SER A 40 -5.67 19.74 -18.59
N SER A 41 -6.49 20.39 -17.78
CA SER A 41 -6.40 21.84 -17.54
C SER A 41 -5.07 22.24 -16.87
N ALA A 42 -4.44 21.32 -16.14
CA ALA A 42 -3.12 21.51 -15.53
C ALA A 42 -1.96 21.29 -16.53
N GLY A 43 -2.24 20.85 -17.76
CA GLY A 43 -1.25 20.62 -18.81
C GLY A 43 -0.69 19.20 -18.87
N ALA A 44 -1.27 18.24 -18.18
CA ALA A 44 -0.90 16.83 -18.31
C ALA A 44 -1.29 16.29 -19.71
N ILE A 45 -0.50 15.37 -20.25
CA ILE A 45 -0.53 14.98 -21.67
C ILE A 45 -0.58 13.46 -21.83
N GLY A 46 -1.46 12.98 -22.70
CA GLY A 46 -1.43 11.64 -23.30
C GLY A 46 -2.05 10.54 -22.42
N VAL A 47 -1.76 9.30 -22.80
CA VAL A 47 -2.31 8.08 -22.17
C VAL A 47 -2.05 8.05 -20.68
N PHE A 48 -0.84 8.41 -20.25
CA PHE A 48 -0.41 8.41 -18.85
C PHE A 48 -0.46 9.78 -18.17
N GLN A 49 -1.07 10.78 -18.82
CA GLN A 49 -1.20 12.14 -18.29
C GLN A 49 0.09 12.70 -17.68
N LEU A 50 1.19 12.59 -18.43
CA LEU A 50 2.47 13.11 -17.97
C LEU A 50 2.47 14.63 -17.93
N MET A 51 2.84 15.18 -16.77
CA MET A 51 3.11 16.62 -16.66
C MET A 51 4.37 16.98 -17.45
N PRO A 52 4.44 18.16 -18.08
CA PRO A 52 5.61 18.58 -18.88
C PRO A 52 6.94 18.47 -18.13
N ALA A 53 6.97 18.84 -16.85
CA ALA A 53 8.16 18.75 -16.03
C ALA A 53 8.60 17.28 -15.79
N THR A 54 7.63 16.38 -15.57
CA THR A 54 7.90 14.95 -15.42
C THR A 54 8.41 14.35 -16.74
N ALA A 55 7.76 14.67 -17.87
CA ALA A 55 8.22 14.21 -19.18
C ALA A 55 9.65 14.70 -19.49
N ALA A 56 9.95 15.95 -19.20
CA ALA A 56 11.30 16.50 -19.37
C ALA A 56 12.34 15.80 -18.50
N SER A 57 12.01 15.50 -17.25
CA SER A 57 12.93 14.78 -16.34
C SER A 57 13.20 13.34 -16.77
N LEU A 58 12.23 12.73 -17.47
CA LEU A 58 12.34 11.39 -18.04
C LEU A 58 12.97 11.37 -19.44
N GLY A 59 13.15 12.54 -20.07
CA GLY A 59 13.70 12.66 -21.41
C GLY A 59 12.76 12.16 -22.50
N VAL A 60 11.43 12.25 -22.31
CA VAL A 60 10.42 11.77 -23.26
C VAL A 60 9.56 12.90 -23.81
N ASP A 61 9.09 12.75 -25.07
CA ASP A 61 8.05 13.57 -25.64
C ASP A 61 6.66 12.99 -25.28
N PRO A 62 5.89 13.64 -24.40
CA PRO A 62 4.59 13.11 -23.98
C PRO A 62 3.52 13.18 -25.08
N THR A 63 3.78 13.84 -26.21
CA THR A 63 2.87 13.89 -27.34
C THR A 63 3.01 12.68 -28.26
N ASP A 64 4.15 11.99 -28.22
CA ASP A 64 4.37 10.72 -28.89
C ASP A 64 3.81 9.56 -28.06
N LEU A 65 3.00 8.70 -28.68
CA LEU A 65 2.32 7.61 -27.97
C LEU A 65 3.29 6.64 -27.28
N GLN A 66 4.34 6.22 -28.02
CA GLN A 66 5.29 5.24 -27.48
C GLN A 66 6.10 5.83 -26.33
N GLN A 67 6.54 7.08 -26.48
CA GLN A 67 7.30 7.76 -25.43
C GLN A 67 6.44 8.10 -24.22
N ASN A 68 5.15 8.45 -24.43
CA ASN A 68 4.21 8.66 -23.33
C ASN A 68 4.00 7.39 -22.50
N ILE A 69 3.80 6.23 -23.18
CA ILE A 69 3.67 4.94 -22.52
C ILE A 69 4.96 4.59 -21.74
N THR A 70 6.11 4.67 -22.41
CA THR A 70 7.41 4.35 -21.78
C THR A 70 7.67 5.26 -20.58
N GLY A 71 7.44 6.57 -20.73
CA GLY A 71 7.62 7.55 -19.65
C GLY A 71 6.67 7.31 -18.48
N GLY A 72 5.39 7.04 -18.75
CA GLY A 72 4.39 6.78 -17.73
C GLY A 72 4.68 5.53 -16.91
N VAL A 73 5.03 4.44 -17.60
CA VAL A 73 5.44 3.19 -16.94
C VAL A 73 6.74 3.36 -16.14
N THR A 74 7.72 4.08 -16.69
CA THR A 74 8.98 4.38 -16.00
C THR A 74 8.70 5.19 -14.72
N TYR A 75 7.84 6.20 -14.79
CA TYR A 75 7.47 7.00 -13.62
C TYR A 75 6.74 6.16 -12.57
N LEU A 76 5.83 5.28 -12.98
CA LEU A 76 5.16 4.33 -12.07
C LEU A 76 6.16 3.39 -11.40
N SER A 77 7.12 2.84 -12.17
CA SER A 77 8.20 2.00 -11.63
C SER A 77 9.03 2.74 -10.59
N GLN A 78 9.37 4.01 -10.85
CA GLN A 78 10.09 4.85 -9.89
C GLN A 78 9.28 5.07 -8.60
N MET A 79 7.96 5.29 -8.69
CA MET A 79 7.11 5.43 -7.51
C MET A 79 7.02 4.13 -6.72
N LEU A 80 6.85 2.99 -7.39
CA LEU A 80 6.89 1.68 -6.74
C LEU A 80 8.23 1.44 -6.01
N ALA A 81 9.35 1.73 -6.66
CA ALA A 81 10.66 1.60 -6.05
C ALA A 81 10.84 2.52 -4.83
N MET A 82 10.38 3.77 -4.93
CA MET A 82 10.49 4.76 -3.84
C MET A 82 9.69 4.35 -2.59
N PHE A 83 8.56 3.68 -2.77
CA PHE A 83 7.70 3.22 -1.69
C PHE A 83 7.79 1.72 -1.42
N ASN A 84 8.91 1.07 -1.75
CA ASN A 84 9.22 -0.33 -1.45
C ASN A 84 8.16 -1.32 -1.99
N GLY A 85 7.54 -1.01 -3.12
CA GLY A 85 6.49 -1.82 -3.75
C GLY A 85 5.10 -1.62 -3.16
N ASP A 86 4.89 -0.69 -2.23
CA ASP A 86 3.54 -0.36 -1.75
C ASP A 86 2.76 0.38 -2.83
N GLU A 87 1.85 -0.35 -3.48
CA GLU A 87 1.05 0.14 -4.60
C GLU A 87 0.17 1.35 -4.20
N ALA A 88 -0.40 1.36 -3.00
CA ALA A 88 -1.23 2.48 -2.55
C ALA A 88 -0.43 3.78 -2.46
N SER A 89 0.78 3.70 -1.88
CA SER A 89 1.68 4.85 -1.79
C SER A 89 2.23 5.26 -3.15
N ALA A 90 2.58 4.30 -4.01
CA ALA A 90 3.07 4.57 -5.36
C ALA A 90 2.02 5.24 -6.24
N LEU A 91 0.77 4.79 -6.21
CA LEU A 91 -0.35 5.37 -6.93
C LEU A 91 -0.69 6.78 -6.42
N ALA A 92 -0.72 6.96 -5.11
CA ALA A 92 -0.90 8.28 -4.53
C ALA A 92 0.25 9.23 -4.90
N ALA A 93 1.48 8.74 -4.94
CA ALA A 93 2.65 9.52 -5.35
C ALA A 93 2.61 9.87 -6.84
N TYR A 94 2.11 8.98 -7.69
CA TYR A 94 1.89 9.24 -9.10
C TYR A 94 0.90 10.40 -9.30
N ASN A 95 -0.23 10.39 -8.59
CA ASN A 95 -1.31 11.37 -8.71
C ASN A 95 -1.01 12.69 -7.95
N TRP A 96 -0.53 12.61 -6.71
CA TRP A 96 -0.38 13.76 -5.80
C TRP A 96 1.06 14.23 -5.64
N GLY A 97 2.02 13.43 -6.09
CA GLY A 97 3.44 13.69 -5.97
C GLY A 97 4.09 13.02 -4.75
N PRO A 98 5.32 12.48 -4.93
CA PRO A 98 5.99 11.67 -3.90
C PRO A 98 6.33 12.46 -2.62
N GLY A 99 6.65 13.75 -2.73
CA GLY A 99 6.94 14.59 -1.56
C GLY A 99 5.74 14.77 -0.63
N ASN A 100 4.54 14.89 -1.20
CA ASN A 100 3.30 15.00 -0.43
C ASN A 100 2.99 13.71 0.32
N VAL A 101 3.15 12.56 -0.36
CA VAL A 101 2.94 11.23 0.24
C VAL A 101 3.93 11.00 1.39
N ALA A 102 5.23 11.25 1.18
CA ALA A 102 6.26 11.11 2.21
C ALA A 102 5.96 12.01 3.44
N THR A 103 5.51 13.23 3.20
CA THR A 103 5.11 14.17 4.28
C THR A 103 3.89 13.64 5.04
N ALA A 104 2.87 13.15 4.32
CA ALA A 104 1.67 12.60 4.95
C ALA A 104 2.00 11.35 5.77
N GLN A 105 2.80 10.43 5.24
CA GLN A 105 3.25 9.23 5.95
C GLN A 105 4.04 9.56 7.22
N SER A 106 4.96 10.52 7.15
CA SER A 106 5.71 10.98 8.32
C SER A 106 4.80 11.57 9.40
N LYS A 107 3.74 12.27 8.99
CA LYS A 107 2.84 12.97 9.92
C LYS A 107 1.75 12.08 10.51
N TYR A 108 1.21 11.17 9.72
CA TYR A 108 0.00 10.42 10.06
C TYR A 108 0.20 8.89 10.14
N GLY A 109 1.43 8.41 9.90
CA GLY A 109 1.76 6.99 9.96
C GLY A 109 0.88 6.15 9.04
N ALA A 110 0.42 5.00 9.51
CA ALA A 110 -0.37 4.04 8.73
C ALA A 110 -1.71 4.57 8.21
N THR A 111 -2.24 5.65 8.77
CA THR A 111 -3.52 6.26 8.36
C THR A 111 -3.39 7.38 7.35
N TRP A 112 -2.18 7.63 6.83
CA TRP A 112 -1.84 8.77 5.98
C TRP A 112 -2.78 8.99 4.78
N LEU A 113 -3.26 7.90 4.16
CA LEU A 113 -4.10 7.99 2.96
C LEU A 113 -5.45 8.68 3.25
N SER A 114 -5.99 8.54 4.45
CA SER A 114 -7.23 9.23 4.83
C SER A 114 -7.08 10.75 4.95
N TYR A 115 -5.84 11.25 4.99
CA TYR A 115 -5.50 12.68 5.00
C TYR A 115 -5.04 13.19 3.64
N ALA A 116 -4.92 12.34 2.64
CA ALA A 116 -4.65 12.74 1.26
C ALA A 116 -5.87 13.47 0.67
N PRO A 117 -5.72 14.26 -0.41
CA PRO A 117 -6.85 14.84 -1.12
C PRO A 117 -7.89 13.79 -1.52
N ALA A 118 -9.18 14.15 -1.48
CA ALA A 118 -10.26 13.24 -1.83
C ALA A 118 -10.10 12.66 -3.26
N GLU A 119 -9.57 13.44 -4.19
CA GLU A 119 -9.23 13.01 -5.53
C GLU A 119 -8.20 11.87 -5.51
N THR A 120 -7.12 12.02 -4.73
CA THR A 120 -6.07 11.00 -4.61
C THR A 120 -6.61 9.73 -3.93
N GLN A 121 -7.43 9.86 -2.89
CA GLN A 121 -8.09 8.71 -2.25
C GLN A 121 -8.97 7.95 -3.26
N ALA A 122 -9.78 8.66 -4.04
CA ALA A 122 -10.63 8.09 -5.08
C ALA A 122 -9.80 7.43 -6.20
N TYR A 123 -8.69 8.05 -6.60
CA TYR A 123 -7.75 7.53 -7.59
C TYR A 123 -7.18 6.18 -7.16
N VAL A 124 -6.60 6.11 -5.95
CA VAL A 124 -6.06 4.88 -5.39
C VAL A 124 -7.15 3.80 -5.29
N SER A 125 -8.31 4.14 -4.74
CA SER A 125 -9.43 3.21 -4.60
C SER A 125 -9.96 2.70 -5.95
N LYS A 126 -10.01 3.55 -6.97
CA LYS A 126 -10.45 3.18 -8.32
C LYS A 126 -9.52 2.16 -8.95
N ILE A 127 -8.20 2.34 -8.80
CA ILE A 127 -7.20 1.47 -9.43
C ILE A 127 -7.09 0.15 -8.67
N LEU A 128 -7.01 0.18 -7.34
CA LEU A 128 -6.87 -1.00 -6.51
C LEU A 128 -8.21 -1.69 -6.23
N GLY A 129 -9.32 -0.97 -6.23
CA GLY A 129 -10.66 -1.54 -6.00
C GLY A 129 -11.17 -2.44 -7.14
N GLY A 130 -10.54 -2.37 -8.32
CA GLY A 130 -10.73 -3.33 -9.42
C GLY A 130 -9.95 -4.63 -9.23
N GLN A 131 -8.97 -4.64 -8.35
CA GLN A 131 -8.26 -5.81 -7.87
C GLN A 131 -8.83 -6.14 -6.49
N GLN A 132 -9.28 -7.36 -6.29
CA GLN A 132 -9.51 -7.83 -4.93
C GLN A 132 -8.19 -7.63 -4.20
N PHE A 133 -8.21 -6.86 -3.10
CA PHE A 133 -7.04 -6.67 -2.25
C PHE A 133 -6.52 -8.03 -1.82
N THR A 134 -5.62 -8.63 -2.59
CA THR A 134 -4.61 -9.52 -2.07
C THR A 134 -3.46 -8.63 -1.62
N SER A 135 -3.75 -7.75 -0.68
CA SER A 135 -2.77 -7.04 0.09
C SER A 135 -1.90 -8.09 0.76
N THR A 136 -0.62 -8.13 0.42
CA THR A 136 0.39 -8.89 1.19
C THR A 136 0.59 -8.26 2.58
N PHE A 137 0.06 -7.07 2.81
CA PHE A 137 -0.47 -6.66 4.09
C PHE A 137 -1.89 -7.25 4.17
N ALA A 138 -1.99 -8.51 4.61
CA ALA A 138 -3.21 -8.94 5.28
C ALA A 138 -3.61 -7.75 6.16
N PRO A 139 -4.85 -7.18 6.04
CA PRO A 139 -5.33 -6.31 7.10
C PRO A 139 -5.00 -7.09 8.34
N LEU A 140 -4.28 -6.50 9.30
CA LEU A 140 -4.18 -7.07 10.63
C LEU A 140 -5.60 -7.50 10.91
N ALA A 141 -5.83 -8.84 10.85
CA ALA A 141 -7.15 -9.44 11.02
C ALA A 141 -7.75 -8.70 12.18
N PRO A 142 -8.99 -8.20 12.10
CA PRO A 142 -9.50 -7.25 13.08
C PRO A 142 -9.02 -7.75 14.42
N VAL A 143 -8.28 -6.91 15.16
CA VAL A 143 -7.50 -7.29 16.36
C VAL A 143 -8.30 -8.19 17.30
N ALA A 144 -9.62 -8.21 17.17
CA ALA A 144 -10.55 -9.12 17.81
C ALA A 144 -10.32 -10.61 17.48
N ALA A 145 -10.07 -11.00 16.23
CA ALA A 145 -9.91 -12.43 15.89
C ALA A 145 -8.51 -12.96 16.23
N ALA A 146 -7.48 -12.08 16.21
CA ALA A 146 -6.15 -12.43 16.72
C ALA A 146 -6.12 -12.37 18.25
N ALA A 147 -6.91 -11.49 18.87
CA ALA A 147 -7.05 -11.43 20.31
C ALA A 147 -7.68 -12.71 20.89
N ASP A 148 -8.68 -13.30 20.22
CA ASP A 148 -9.32 -14.53 20.69
C ASP A 148 -8.35 -15.74 20.63
N SER A 149 -7.53 -15.85 19.58
CA SER A 149 -6.54 -16.94 19.49
C SER A 149 -5.35 -16.76 20.43
N VAL A 150 -4.95 -15.52 20.70
CA VAL A 150 -3.90 -15.20 21.70
C VAL A 150 -4.44 -15.36 23.10
N LEU A 151 -5.70 -14.98 23.36
CA LEU A 151 -6.39 -15.21 24.64
C LEU A 151 -6.55 -16.71 24.95
N ASP A 152 -6.95 -17.52 23.98
CA ASP A 152 -7.07 -18.97 24.14
C ASP A 152 -5.70 -19.64 24.41
N SER A 153 -4.67 -19.19 23.68
CA SER A 153 -3.29 -19.67 23.90
C SER A 153 -2.74 -19.24 25.26
N ALA A 154 -3.00 -18.00 25.67
CA ALA A 154 -2.59 -17.46 26.97
C ALA A 154 -3.36 -18.12 28.11
N GLN A 155 -4.67 -18.39 27.96
CA GLN A 155 -5.47 -19.10 28.96
C GLN A 155 -5.02 -20.55 29.11
N SER A 156 -4.67 -21.24 28.02
CA SER A 156 -4.13 -22.59 28.03
C SER A 156 -2.76 -22.63 28.72
N PHE A 157 -1.91 -21.63 28.48
CA PHE A 157 -0.60 -21.52 29.14
C PHE A 157 -0.75 -21.20 30.62
N ILE A 158 -1.63 -20.29 31.01
CA ILE A 158 -1.92 -19.89 32.40
C ILE A 158 -2.50 -21.09 33.19
N SER A 159 -3.45 -21.83 32.61
CA SER A 159 -4.04 -23.00 33.26
C SER A 159 -3.04 -24.13 33.47
N ASN A 160 -2.13 -24.37 32.53
CA ASN A 160 -1.07 -25.34 32.65
C ASN A 160 -0.01 -24.89 33.66
N ALA A 161 0.39 -23.64 33.70
CA ALA A 161 1.37 -23.09 34.61
C ALA A 161 0.86 -22.99 36.05
N THR A 162 -0.42 -22.63 36.27
CA THR A 162 -1.04 -22.60 37.60
C THR A 162 -1.29 -24.00 38.16
N SER A 163 -1.56 -25.00 37.30
CA SER A 163 -1.67 -26.40 37.70
C SER A 163 -0.32 -26.99 38.15
N ALA A 164 0.78 -26.54 37.55
CA ALA A 164 2.13 -26.99 37.86
C ALA A 164 2.76 -26.28 39.09
N ALA A 165 2.34 -25.04 39.40
CA ALA A 165 2.98 -24.15 40.38
C ALA A 165 2.16 -23.88 41.66
N GLY A 166 1.09 -24.62 41.91
CA GLY A 166 0.34 -24.51 43.18
C GLY A 166 -0.34 -23.16 43.45
N GLY A 167 -0.79 -22.47 42.44
CA GLY A 167 -1.82 -21.44 42.60
C GLY A 167 -1.46 -19.96 42.41
N THR A 168 -0.19 -19.58 42.27
CA THR A 168 0.19 -18.18 41.97
C THR A 168 1.37 -18.10 41.01
N LEU A 169 1.24 -17.30 39.93
CA LEU A 169 2.34 -16.98 39.01
C LEU A 169 2.76 -15.53 39.26
N PHE A 170 4.03 -15.27 39.49
CA PHE A 170 4.57 -13.92 39.83
C PHE A 170 3.86 -13.24 41.02
N GLY A 171 3.30 -13.99 41.96
CA GLY A 171 2.62 -13.43 43.15
C GLY A 171 1.21 -12.88 42.88
N LEU A 172 0.68 -13.10 41.69
CA LEU A 172 -0.67 -12.67 41.29
C LEU A 172 -1.64 -13.85 41.26
N SER A 173 -2.87 -13.62 41.73
CA SER A 173 -3.95 -14.60 41.59
C SER A 173 -4.41 -14.72 40.13
N PRO A 174 -5.04 -15.85 39.72
CA PRO A 174 -5.56 -16.04 38.36
C PRO A 174 -6.51 -14.91 37.90
N GLN A 175 -7.24 -14.31 38.85
CA GLN A 175 -8.17 -13.19 38.56
C GLN A 175 -7.43 -11.88 38.30
N GLN A 176 -6.32 -11.62 38.98
CA GLN A 176 -5.50 -10.42 38.76
C GLN A 176 -4.72 -10.52 37.45
N PHE A 177 -4.32 -11.75 37.08
CA PHE A 177 -3.66 -12.00 35.77
C PHE A 177 -4.61 -11.82 34.60
N ALA A 178 -5.86 -12.29 34.71
CA ALA A 178 -6.88 -12.10 33.67
C ALA A 178 -7.23 -10.61 33.44
N LEU A 179 -7.21 -9.80 34.51
CA LEU A 179 -7.48 -8.36 34.42
C LEU A 179 -6.37 -7.60 33.67
N LEU A 180 -5.11 -8.00 33.88
CA LEU A 180 -3.93 -7.43 33.20
C LEU A 180 -3.84 -7.87 31.72
N ALA A 181 -4.24 -9.10 31.42
CA ALA A 181 -4.31 -9.61 30.06
C ALA A 181 -5.39 -8.88 29.24
N GLY A 182 -6.57 -8.62 29.84
CA GLY A 182 -7.65 -7.87 29.21
C GLY A 182 -7.34 -6.39 28.93
N ALA A 183 -6.35 -5.82 29.61
CA ALA A 183 -5.92 -4.43 29.44
C ALA A 183 -4.77 -4.25 28.44
N GLY A 184 -4.33 -5.31 27.73
CA GLY A 184 -3.23 -5.23 26.75
C GLY A 184 -1.83 -5.01 27.34
N ILE A 185 -1.72 -4.99 28.68
CA ILE A 185 -0.46 -4.67 29.40
C ILE A 185 0.48 -5.87 29.44
N LEU A 186 -0.05 -7.10 29.31
CA LEU A 186 0.74 -8.33 29.42
C LEU A 186 1.66 -8.59 28.23
N ALA A 187 1.27 -8.13 27.02
CA ALA A 187 2.09 -8.32 25.83
C ALA A 187 3.42 -7.55 25.91
N TYR A 188 3.43 -6.43 26.63
CA TYR A 188 4.66 -5.63 26.81
C TYR A 188 5.63 -6.26 27.82
N PHE A 189 5.12 -6.85 28.89
CA PHE A 189 5.95 -7.47 29.92
C PHE A 189 6.59 -8.79 29.47
N VAL A 190 5.86 -9.62 28.73
CA VAL A 190 6.40 -10.91 28.22
C VAL A 190 7.46 -10.69 27.14
N LEU A 191 7.35 -9.64 26.33
CA LEU A 191 8.34 -9.29 25.30
C LEU A 191 9.62 -8.66 25.89
N SER A 192 9.55 -7.97 27.01
CA SER A 192 10.73 -7.36 27.63
C SER A 192 11.61 -8.36 28.38
N GLU A 193 11.05 -9.44 28.91
CA GLU A 193 11.80 -10.50 29.61
C GLU A 193 12.40 -11.57 28.68
N LEU A 194 11.96 -11.61 27.40
CA LEU A 194 12.48 -12.54 26.40
C LEU A 194 13.63 -11.93 25.56
N LEU A 195 13.97 -10.66 25.78
CA LEU A 195 15.00 -9.92 25.03
C LEU A 195 16.22 -9.53 25.88
N ASP A 196 16.26 -9.90 27.15
CA ASP A 196 17.43 -9.90 28.03
C ASP A 196 17.96 -11.36 28.20
#